data_dd36d79cc1b4eb6104c3554bd66363d3
#
_entry.id   dd36d79cc1b4eb6104c3554bd66363d3
#
_cell.length_a   1.000
_cell.length_b   1.000
_cell.length_c   1.000
_cell.angle_alpha   90.00
_cell.angle_beta   90.00
_cell.angle_gamma   90.00
#
_symmetry.space_group_name_H-M   'P 1'
#
loop_
_entity.id
_entity.type
_entity.pdbx_description
1 polymer ?
#
loop_
_entity_poly.entity_id
_entity_poly.type
_entity_poly.pdbx_seq_one_letter_code
_entity_poly.pdbx_strand_id
1 'polypeptide(L)'
;MDFFSIGTNDLTQYTLAIDRQNAMLDQFYQPYHKSVLRLMKLVADNAHRNHIWCGICGDLGSDLEMTPLFLAMGIDEISVPPSSILAVRKKVRETNVSMIQNQLFEKWL
;
A
#
# COMPACT_ATOMS: atom_id res chain seq x y z
N MET A 1 -6.20 -18.55 9.98
CA MET A 1 -6.36 -17.16 9.44
C MET A 1 -6.55 -17.25 7.94
N ASP A 2 -7.52 -16.51 7.41
CA ASP A 2 -7.92 -16.65 6.00
C ASP A 2 -7.32 -15.56 5.12
N PHE A 3 -6.99 -14.39 5.68
CA PHE A 3 -6.37 -13.28 4.95
C PHE A 3 -5.77 -12.25 5.91
N PHE A 4 -4.94 -11.36 5.37
CA PHE A 4 -4.50 -10.13 6.04
C PHE A 4 -5.09 -8.90 5.36
N SER A 5 -5.43 -7.89 6.15
CA SER A 5 -5.81 -6.57 5.64
C SER A 5 -4.98 -5.50 6.35
N ILE A 6 -4.22 -4.75 5.57
CA ILE A 6 -3.33 -3.71 6.10
C ILE A 6 -4.10 -2.39 6.17
N GLY A 7 -4.31 -1.87 7.38
CA GLY A 7 -4.80 -0.51 7.57
C GLY A 7 -3.67 0.48 7.40
N THR A 8 -3.55 1.08 6.21
CA THR A 8 -2.39 1.91 5.85
C THR A 8 -2.26 3.16 6.72
N ASN A 9 -3.38 3.78 7.12
CA ASN A 9 -3.36 4.96 7.99
C ASN A 9 -2.83 4.61 9.38
N ASP A 10 -3.32 3.52 9.96
CA ASP A 10 -2.88 3.06 11.28
C ASP A 10 -1.42 2.62 11.25
N LEU A 11 -1.04 1.86 10.23
CA LEU A 11 0.35 1.42 10.08
C LEU A 11 1.30 2.61 10.02
N THR A 12 0.95 3.65 9.27
CA THR A 12 1.75 4.87 9.15
C THR A 12 1.86 5.58 10.49
N GLN A 13 0.75 5.77 11.19
CA GLN A 13 0.73 6.44 12.49
C GLN A 13 1.60 5.72 13.52
N TYR A 14 1.46 4.41 13.64
CA TYR A 14 2.23 3.64 14.60
C TYR A 14 3.70 3.53 14.22
N THR A 15 4.00 3.34 12.94
CA THR A 15 5.38 3.20 12.47
C THR A 15 6.17 4.50 12.68
N LEU A 16 5.57 5.64 12.36
CA LEU A 16 6.22 6.94 12.50
C LEU A 16 5.97 7.61 13.86
N ALA A 17 5.14 6.99 14.71
CA ALA A 17 4.73 7.51 16.02
C ALA A 17 4.10 8.91 15.91
N ILE A 18 3.24 9.12 14.90
CA ILE A 18 2.63 10.42 14.59
C ILE A 18 1.12 10.27 14.48
N ASP A 19 0.39 11.11 15.22
CA ASP A 19 -1.05 11.22 15.10
C ASP A 19 -1.40 12.06 13.85
N ARG A 20 -2.02 11.44 12.83
CA ARG A 20 -2.40 12.12 11.59
C ARG A 20 -3.45 13.22 11.79
N GLN A 21 -4.17 13.21 12.91
CA GLN A 21 -5.18 14.22 13.23
C GLN A 21 -4.59 15.45 13.93
N ASN A 22 -3.33 15.39 14.33
CA ASN A 22 -2.64 16.52 14.93
C ASN A 22 -1.99 17.38 13.86
N ALA A 23 -2.60 18.55 13.57
CA ALA A 23 -2.12 19.45 12.53
C ALA A 23 -0.67 19.92 12.73
N MET A 24 -0.19 19.97 13.96
CA MET A 24 1.20 20.36 14.24
C MET A 24 2.21 19.32 13.77
N LEU A 25 1.78 18.08 13.56
CA LEU A 25 2.63 16.96 13.12
C LEU A 25 2.47 16.62 11.64
N ASP A 26 1.62 17.32 10.89
CA ASP A 26 1.34 17.02 9.49
C ASP A 26 2.60 16.95 8.63
N GLN A 27 3.56 17.82 8.89
CA GLN A 27 4.83 17.84 8.14
C GLN A 27 5.66 16.56 8.30
N PHE A 28 5.44 15.81 9.37
CA PHE A 28 6.14 14.56 9.65
C PHE A 28 5.36 13.33 9.22
N TYR A 29 4.08 13.49 8.89
CA TYR A 29 3.24 12.39 8.46
C TYR A 29 3.52 12.08 6.98
N GLN A 30 4.25 11.00 6.74
CA GLN A 30 4.66 10.60 5.40
C GLN A 30 4.18 9.17 5.11
N PRO A 31 2.99 9.01 4.49
CA PRO A 31 2.47 7.67 4.17
C PRO A 31 3.32 6.90 3.16
N TYR A 32 4.19 7.60 2.42
CA TYR A 32 5.14 6.97 1.49
C TYR A 32 6.51 6.68 2.12
N HIS A 33 6.64 6.83 3.42
CA HIS A 33 7.92 6.59 4.09
C HIS A 33 8.37 5.14 3.86
N LYS A 34 9.64 4.98 3.54
CA LYS A 34 10.20 3.66 3.21
C LYS A 34 9.94 2.60 4.27
N SER A 35 9.96 2.97 5.55
CA SER A 35 9.70 2.01 6.64
C SER A 35 8.28 1.45 6.57
N VAL A 36 7.29 2.29 6.24
CA VAL A 36 5.90 1.88 6.09
C VAL A 36 5.75 0.93 4.90
N LEU A 37 6.30 1.33 3.75
CA LEU A 37 6.22 0.54 2.51
C LEU A 37 6.92 -0.82 2.66
N ARG A 38 8.06 -0.85 3.35
CA ARG A 38 8.79 -2.10 3.63
C ARG A 38 7.99 -3.04 4.54
N LEU A 39 7.30 -2.49 5.54
CA LEU A 39 6.41 -3.30 6.38
C LEU A 39 5.25 -3.87 5.59
N MET A 40 4.65 -3.08 4.70
CA MET A 40 3.58 -3.57 3.82
C MET A 40 4.06 -4.74 2.96
N LYS A 41 5.25 -4.61 2.36
CA LYS A 41 5.83 -5.69 1.58
C LYS A 41 6.10 -6.93 2.44
N LEU A 42 6.62 -6.75 3.64
CA LEU A 42 6.85 -7.86 4.57
C LEU A 42 5.57 -8.63 4.88
N VAL A 43 4.47 -7.91 5.11
CA VAL A 43 3.15 -8.54 5.36
C VAL A 43 2.67 -9.30 4.13
N ALA A 44 2.76 -8.69 2.94
CA ALA A 44 2.35 -9.35 1.70
C ALA A 44 3.17 -10.63 1.42
N ASP A 45 4.49 -10.55 1.58
CA ASP A 45 5.37 -11.70 1.38
C ASP A 45 5.05 -12.85 2.35
N ASN A 46 4.80 -12.52 3.62
CA ASN A 46 4.45 -13.53 4.62
C ASN A 46 3.06 -14.13 4.38
N ALA A 47 2.10 -13.33 3.94
CA ALA A 47 0.78 -13.82 3.57
C ALA A 47 0.89 -14.84 2.44
N HIS A 48 1.58 -14.52 1.37
CA HIS A 48 1.74 -15.40 0.21
C HIS A 48 2.54 -16.66 0.54
N ARG A 49 3.53 -16.55 1.41
CA ARG A 49 4.29 -17.72 1.89
C ARG A 49 3.39 -18.73 2.61
N ASN A 50 2.31 -18.25 3.21
CA ASN A 50 1.33 -19.06 3.92
C ASN A 50 0.05 -19.33 3.10
N HIS A 51 0.06 -19.00 1.80
CA HIS A 51 -1.06 -19.24 0.88
C HIS A 51 -2.36 -18.52 1.29
N ILE A 52 -2.23 -17.32 1.87
CA ILE A 52 -3.37 -16.45 2.16
C ILE A 52 -3.21 -15.14 1.41
N TRP A 53 -4.34 -14.50 1.10
CA TRP A 53 -4.31 -13.23 0.38
C TRP A 53 -4.11 -12.04 1.32
N CYS A 54 -3.60 -10.93 0.77
CA CYS A 54 -3.31 -9.71 1.50
C CYS A 54 -3.98 -8.52 0.80
N GLY A 55 -4.82 -7.82 1.54
CA GLY A 55 -5.46 -6.60 1.06
C GLY A 55 -4.94 -5.36 1.78
N ILE A 56 -5.25 -4.20 1.25
CA ILE A 56 -5.02 -2.91 1.91
C ILE A 56 -6.32 -2.10 1.95
N CYS A 57 -6.43 -1.30 2.98
CA CYS A 57 -7.45 -0.26 3.09
C CYS A 57 -6.80 1.01 3.63
N GLY A 58 -7.50 2.13 3.52
CA GLY A 58 -6.99 3.43 3.93
C GLY A 58 -6.74 4.35 2.73
N ASP A 59 -6.23 5.54 3.02
CA ASP A 59 -6.09 6.61 2.01
C ASP A 59 -5.14 6.25 0.87
N LEU A 60 -4.08 5.49 1.17
CA LEU A 60 -3.10 5.08 0.15
C LEU A 60 -3.71 4.23 -0.96
N GLY A 61 -4.78 3.49 -0.68
CA GLY A 61 -5.44 2.65 -1.68
C GLY A 61 -5.96 3.43 -2.88
N SER A 62 -6.33 4.68 -2.69
CA SER A 62 -6.84 5.56 -3.75
C SER A 62 -5.75 6.32 -4.49
N ASP A 63 -4.50 6.20 -4.08
CA ASP A 63 -3.39 6.91 -4.72
C ASP A 63 -2.92 6.16 -5.96
N LEU A 64 -3.22 6.74 -7.13
CA LEU A 64 -2.90 6.10 -8.40
C LEU A 64 -1.40 6.00 -8.68
N GLU A 65 -0.58 6.86 -8.07
CA GLU A 65 0.87 6.76 -8.18
C GLU A 65 1.40 5.51 -7.47
N MET A 66 0.73 5.11 -6.39
CA MET A 66 1.13 3.95 -5.58
C MET A 66 0.55 2.63 -6.08
N THR A 67 -0.50 2.66 -6.89
CA THR A 67 -1.13 1.44 -7.40
C THR A 67 -0.14 0.45 -8.01
N PRO A 68 0.78 0.87 -8.90
CA PRO A 68 1.77 -0.06 -9.46
C PRO A 68 2.65 -0.72 -8.40
N LEU A 69 3.03 0.02 -7.37
CA LEU A 69 3.84 -0.53 -6.28
C LEU A 69 3.08 -1.60 -5.49
N PHE A 70 1.81 -1.36 -5.20
CA PHE A 70 0.99 -2.34 -4.49
C PHE A 70 0.85 -3.64 -5.29
N LEU A 71 0.66 -3.53 -6.60
CA LEU A 71 0.64 -4.69 -7.48
C LEU A 71 1.99 -5.42 -7.50
N ALA A 72 3.08 -4.67 -7.56
CA ALA A 72 4.43 -5.24 -7.54
C ALA A 72 4.74 -5.96 -6.22
N MET A 73 4.20 -5.48 -5.09
CA MET A 73 4.31 -6.15 -3.79
C MET A 73 3.50 -7.44 -3.70
N GLY A 74 2.55 -7.63 -4.60
CA GLY A 74 1.63 -8.77 -4.54
C GLY A 74 0.39 -8.51 -3.71
N ILE A 75 -0.02 -7.26 -3.53
CA ILE A 75 -1.29 -6.95 -2.86
C ILE A 75 -2.43 -7.46 -3.73
N ASP A 76 -3.31 -8.27 -3.13
CA ASP A 76 -4.38 -8.97 -3.83
C ASP A 76 -5.68 -8.16 -3.90
N GLU A 77 -5.89 -7.27 -2.93
CA GLU A 77 -7.09 -6.43 -2.85
C GLU A 77 -6.73 -5.01 -2.44
N ILE A 78 -7.28 -4.03 -3.15
CA ILE A 78 -7.14 -2.61 -2.81
C ILE A 78 -8.55 -2.07 -2.54
N SER A 79 -8.86 -1.82 -1.27
CA SER A 79 -10.14 -1.25 -0.86
C SER A 79 -10.10 0.26 -0.99
N VAL A 80 -11.06 0.82 -1.74
CA VAL A 80 -11.13 2.25 -2.03
C VAL A 80 -12.57 2.74 -1.91
N PRO A 81 -12.78 4.06 -1.69
CA PRO A 81 -14.12 4.62 -1.78
C PRO A 81 -14.74 4.41 -3.16
N PRO A 82 -16.07 4.32 -3.27
CA PRO A 82 -16.75 4.08 -4.56
C PRO A 82 -16.34 5.06 -5.67
N SER A 83 -16.09 6.32 -5.32
CA SER A 83 -15.65 7.35 -6.28
C SER A 83 -14.28 7.08 -6.92
N SER A 84 -13.46 6.24 -6.31
CA SER A 84 -12.10 5.93 -6.79
C SER A 84 -12.02 4.58 -7.53
N ILE A 85 -13.07 3.76 -7.51
CA ILE A 85 -13.03 2.40 -8.04
C ILE A 85 -12.63 2.36 -9.51
N LEU A 86 -13.26 3.16 -10.34
CA LEU A 86 -13.02 3.12 -11.80
C LEU A 86 -11.59 3.56 -12.16
N ALA A 87 -11.09 4.60 -11.49
CA ALA A 87 -9.74 5.09 -11.73
C ALA A 87 -8.69 4.07 -11.31
N VAL A 88 -8.87 3.43 -10.15
CA VAL A 88 -7.95 2.39 -9.67
C VAL A 88 -7.98 1.16 -10.58
N ARG A 89 -9.16 0.71 -11.00
CA ARG A 89 -9.30 -0.41 -11.92
C ARG A 89 -8.61 -0.15 -13.25
N LYS A 90 -8.74 1.06 -13.78
CA LYS A 90 -8.04 1.47 -15.00
C LYS A 90 -6.52 1.37 -14.80
N LYS A 91 -6.01 1.90 -13.70
CA LYS A 91 -4.58 1.88 -13.39
C LYS A 91 -4.06 0.45 -13.26
N VAL A 92 -4.80 -0.44 -12.62
CA VAL A 92 -4.46 -1.86 -12.51
C VAL A 92 -4.33 -2.50 -13.91
N ARG A 93 -5.28 -2.25 -14.78
CA ARG A 93 -5.28 -2.81 -16.15
C ARG A 93 -4.11 -2.30 -16.99
N GLU A 94 -3.70 -1.06 -16.79
CA GLU A 94 -2.61 -0.43 -17.55
C GLU A 94 -1.22 -0.82 -17.03
N THR A 95 -1.13 -1.44 -15.85
CA THR A 95 0.14 -1.74 -15.21
C THR A 95 0.66 -3.12 -15.61
N ASN A 96 1.88 -3.16 -16.15
CA ASN A 96 2.59 -4.40 -16.39
C ASN A 96 3.65 -4.61 -15.31
N VAL A 97 3.32 -5.40 -14.30
CA VAL A 97 4.15 -5.60 -13.09
C VAL A 97 5.51 -6.17 -13.45
N SER A 98 5.57 -7.16 -14.34
CA SER A 98 6.83 -7.82 -14.68
C SER A 98 7.87 -6.88 -15.28
N MET A 99 7.42 -5.81 -15.96
CA MET A 99 8.32 -4.84 -16.60
C MET A 99 8.86 -3.78 -15.64
N ILE A 100 8.11 -3.45 -14.57
CA ILE A 100 8.42 -2.29 -13.72
C ILE A 100 8.77 -2.64 -12.27
N GLN A 101 8.61 -3.91 -11.87
CA GLN A 101 8.77 -4.33 -10.48
C GLN A 101 10.11 -3.93 -9.87
N ASN A 102 11.20 -4.21 -10.54
CA ASN A 102 12.54 -3.90 -10.01
C ASN A 102 12.75 -2.40 -9.88
N GLN A 103 12.32 -1.60 -10.85
CA GLN A 103 12.42 -0.15 -10.81
C GLN A 103 11.63 0.44 -9.64
N LEU A 104 10.42 -0.08 -9.40
CA LEU A 104 9.58 0.38 -8.31
C LEU A 104 10.20 0.06 -6.95
N PHE A 105 10.76 -1.13 -6.79
CA PHE A 105 11.41 -1.51 -5.53
C PHE A 105 12.66 -0.69 -5.26
N GLU A 106 13.45 -0.37 -6.28
CA GLU A 106 14.60 0.53 -6.14
C GLU A 106 14.16 1.94 -5.71
N LYS A 107 13.09 2.45 -6.31
CA LYS A 107 12.60 3.80 -6.02
C LYS A 107 12.01 3.92 -4.63
N TRP A 108 11.18 2.95 -4.19
CA TRP A 108 10.32 3.08 -3.02
C TRP A 108 10.79 2.30 -1.79
N LEU A 109 11.56 1.23 -1.95
CA LEU A 109 11.98 0.35 -0.87
C LEU A 109 13.49 0.41 -0.62
#